data_12d63b5c134bbcaa7ba7c4c2fca0faed
#
_entry.id   12d63b5c134bbcaa7ba7c4c2fca0faed
#
_cell.length_a   1.000
_cell.length_b   1.000
_cell.length_c   1.000
_cell.angle_alpha   90.00
_cell.angle_beta   90.00
_cell.angle_gamma   90.00
#
_symmetry.space_group_name_H-M   'P 1'
#
loop_
_entity.id
_entity.type
_entity.pdbx_description
1 polymer ?
#
loop_
_entity_poly.entity_id
_entity_poly.type
_entity_poly.pdbx_seq_one_letter_code
_entity_poly.pdbx_strand_id
1 'polypeptide(L)'
;YFCQERRYEYYRYALPTAENPAVQHFQAVAKELNVVLPVSFYERAGTQLFNTVAMIDADGTLMGVYRKTHIPDDHYYQEKFYFTPGDTGFKVWNTRWGRVGVGICWDQWFPETARCMALEGAEILLYPTAIGSEPILDCDSMPHWRRCMQGHAGSNLVPLAAANRIGVETVE
;
A
#
# COMPACT_ATOMS: atom_id res chain seq x y z
N TYR A 1 11.96 6.87 1.34
CA TYR A 1 10.93 6.93 0.28
C TYR A 1 11.55 7.50 -1.00
N PHE A 2 11.84 6.66 -1.98
CA PHE A 2 12.63 7.04 -3.16
C PHE A 2 11.87 7.94 -4.18
N CYS A 3 10.55 8.00 -4.12
CA CYS A 3 9.73 8.80 -5.06
C CYS A 3 9.73 10.30 -4.76
N GLN A 4 10.60 10.81 -3.92
CA GLN A 4 10.74 12.24 -3.66
C GLN A 4 11.34 12.98 -4.85
N GLU A 5 12.15 12.28 -5.65
CA GLU A 5 12.84 12.78 -6.82
C GLU A 5 12.58 11.92 -8.06
N ARG A 6 12.78 12.49 -9.25
CA ARG A 6 12.66 11.79 -10.54
C ARG A 6 14.03 11.31 -10.99
N ARG A 7 14.37 10.05 -10.69
CA ARG A 7 15.65 9.41 -11.06
C ARG A 7 15.44 8.16 -11.88
N TYR A 8 15.91 8.14 -13.11
CA TYR A 8 15.79 6.99 -14.02
C TYR A 8 16.50 5.73 -13.50
N GLU A 9 17.60 5.90 -12.75
CA GLU A 9 18.31 4.76 -12.16
C GLU A 9 17.47 3.93 -11.18
N TYR A 10 16.38 4.48 -10.63
CA TYR A 10 15.51 3.74 -9.71
C TYR A 10 14.57 2.74 -10.39
N TYR A 11 14.42 2.83 -11.71
CA TYR A 11 13.67 1.82 -12.48
C TYR A 11 14.25 0.41 -12.35
N ARG A 12 15.56 0.29 -12.07
CA ARG A 12 16.24 -1.00 -11.84
C ARG A 12 15.78 -1.74 -10.59
N TYR A 13 15.12 -1.07 -9.65
CA TYR A 13 14.62 -1.68 -8.42
C TYR A 13 13.30 -2.42 -8.62
N ALA A 14 12.61 -2.19 -9.75
CA ALA A 14 11.38 -2.89 -10.06
C ALA A 14 11.67 -4.32 -10.50
N LEU A 15 11.07 -5.28 -9.81
CA LEU A 15 11.22 -6.71 -10.09
C LEU A 15 9.86 -7.38 -10.28
N PRO A 16 9.79 -8.46 -11.08
CA PRO A 16 8.60 -9.31 -11.10
C PRO A 16 8.28 -9.84 -9.70
N THR A 17 7.00 -10.02 -9.39
CA THR A 17 6.56 -10.47 -8.05
C THR A 17 7.27 -11.76 -7.61
N ALA A 18 7.38 -12.74 -8.52
CA ALA A 18 8.00 -14.04 -8.21
C ALA A 18 9.53 -13.96 -7.98
N GLU A 19 10.17 -12.92 -8.50
CA GLU A 19 11.63 -12.71 -8.40
C GLU A 19 11.98 -11.72 -7.28
N ASN A 20 10.98 -11.09 -6.64
CA ASN A 20 11.23 -10.06 -5.64
C ASN A 20 11.72 -10.69 -4.33
N PRO A 21 12.95 -10.36 -3.87
CA PRO A 21 13.54 -10.98 -2.69
C PRO A 21 12.80 -10.64 -1.39
N ALA A 22 12.15 -9.47 -1.32
CA ALA A 22 11.34 -9.11 -0.16
C ALA A 22 10.09 -10.00 -0.07
N VAL A 23 9.40 -10.22 -1.20
CA VAL A 23 8.23 -11.12 -1.24
C VAL A 23 8.62 -12.52 -0.80
N GLN A 24 9.70 -13.08 -1.36
CA GLN A 24 10.20 -14.43 -1.00
C GLN A 24 10.59 -14.52 0.48
N HIS A 25 11.28 -13.50 1.00
CA HIS A 25 11.65 -13.45 2.42
C HIS A 25 10.41 -13.44 3.32
N PHE A 26 9.45 -12.58 3.03
CA PHE A 26 8.25 -12.46 3.86
C PHE A 26 7.28 -13.63 3.74
N GLN A 27 7.35 -14.45 2.67
CA GLN A 27 6.65 -15.73 2.63
C GLN A 27 7.20 -16.70 3.71
N ALA A 28 8.51 -16.74 3.89
CA ALA A 28 9.12 -17.54 4.95
C ALA A 28 8.74 -17.00 6.35
N VAL A 29 8.79 -15.68 6.56
CA VAL A 29 8.42 -15.04 7.83
C VAL A 29 6.94 -15.26 8.16
N ALA A 30 6.03 -15.10 7.19
CA ALA A 30 4.59 -15.33 7.37
C ALA A 30 4.33 -16.76 7.87
N LYS A 31 4.97 -17.73 7.23
CA LYS A 31 4.86 -19.15 7.62
C LYS A 31 5.45 -19.41 9.00
N GLU A 32 6.63 -18.90 9.29
CA GLU A 32 7.33 -19.09 10.59
C GLU A 32 6.50 -18.52 11.74
N LEU A 33 5.99 -17.30 11.57
CA LEU A 33 5.24 -16.59 12.61
C LEU A 33 3.73 -16.89 12.59
N ASN A 34 3.24 -17.63 11.58
CA ASN A 34 1.82 -17.93 11.37
C ASN A 34 0.96 -16.65 11.31
N VAL A 35 1.41 -15.65 10.54
CA VAL A 35 0.75 -14.35 10.38
C VAL A 35 0.47 -14.03 8.90
N VAL A 36 -0.60 -13.26 8.65
CA VAL A 36 -0.91 -12.71 7.32
C VAL A 36 -0.11 -11.42 7.13
N LEU A 37 0.56 -11.28 6.00
CA LEU A 37 1.42 -10.13 5.70
C LEU A 37 1.06 -9.48 4.36
N PRO A 38 0.60 -8.21 4.34
CA PRO A 38 0.64 -7.37 3.16
C PRO A 38 2.05 -6.78 3.00
N VAL A 39 2.73 -7.10 1.90
CA VAL A 39 4.12 -6.69 1.65
C VAL A 39 4.16 -5.74 0.46
N SER A 40 4.50 -4.47 0.71
CA SER A 40 4.65 -3.46 -0.35
C SER A 40 5.98 -3.60 -1.08
N PHE A 41 5.95 -3.49 -2.41
CA PHE A 41 7.15 -3.55 -3.24
C PHE A 41 6.95 -2.82 -4.57
N TYR A 42 8.07 -2.55 -5.26
CA TYR A 42 8.10 -2.00 -6.61
C TYR A 42 8.03 -3.14 -7.63
N GLU A 43 6.88 -3.28 -8.29
CA GLU A 43 6.61 -4.37 -9.23
C GLU A 43 6.93 -3.97 -10.67
N ARG A 44 7.53 -4.92 -11.39
CA ARG A 44 7.59 -4.92 -12.85
C ARG A 44 6.67 -6.01 -13.39
N ALA A 45 5.68 -5.63 -14.19
CA ALA A 45 4.79 -6.54 -14.88
C ALA A 45 4.82 -6.26 -16.40
N GLY A 46 5.57 -7.07 -17.13
CA GLY A 46 5.88 -6.80 -18.55
C GLY A 46 6.67 -5.50 -18.70
N THR A 47 6.10 -4.55 -19.43
CA THR A 47 6.68 -3.21 -19.65
C THR A 47 6.19 -2.16 -18.67
N GLN A 48 5.27 -2.50 -17.78
CA GLN A 48 4.68 -1.57 -16.82
C GLN A 48 5.26 -1.74 -15.43
N LEU A 49 5.24 -0.65 -14.66
CA LEU A 49 5.78 -0.59 -13.31
C LEU A 49 4.68 -0.13 -12.35
N PHE A 50 4.56 -0.81 -11.22
CA PHE A 50 3.48 -0.57 -10.27
C PHE A 50 3.97 -0.42 -8.83
N ASN A 51 3.25 0.36 -8.05
CA ASN A 51 3.30 0.30 -6.59
C ASN A 51 2.33 -0.80 -6.14
N THR A 52 2.87 -1.87 -5.57
CA THR A 52 2.14 -3.13 -5.40
C THR A 52 2.23 -3.64 -3.97
N VAL A 53 1.15 -4.24 -3.49
CA VAL A 53 1.15 -5.09 -2.28
C VAL A 53 0.99 -6.55 -2.70
N ALA A 54 1.91 -7.40 -2.27
CA ALA A 54 1.74 -8.85 -2.28
C ALA A 54 1.01 -9.27 -0.98
N MET A 55 -0.10 -9.98 -1.10
CA MET A 55 -0.78 -10.57 0.04
C MET A 55 -0.25 -11.97 0.27
N ILE A 56 0.26 -12.22 1.47
CA ILE A 56 0.85 -13.50 1.89
C ILE A 56 0.04 -14.05 3.05
N ASP A 57 -0.47 -15.27 2.90
CA ASP A 57 -1.24 -15.95 3.97
C ASP A 57 -0.31 -16.51 5.06
N ALA A 58 -0.90 -16.90 6.16
CA ALA A 58 -0.23 -17.38 7.37
C ALA A 58 0.59 -18.67 7.19
N ASP A 59 0.39 -19.40 6.10
CA ASP A 59 1.21 -20.55 5.72
C ASP A 59 2.37 -20.22 4.76
N GLY A 60 2.52 -18.92 4.41
CA GLY A 60 3.50 -18.42 3.45
C GLY A 60 3.01 -18.41 2.00
N THR A 61 1.78 -18.81 1.74
CA THR A 61 1.22 -18.79 0.38
C THR A 61 1.03 -17.37 -0.14
N LEU A 62 1.57 -17.06 -1.33
CA LEU A 62 1.28 -15.82 -2.04
C LEU A 62 -0.14 -15.90 -2.63
N MET A 63 -1.04 -15.11 -2.09
CA MET A 63 -2.46 -15.07 -2.49
C MET A 63 -2.75 -14.18 -3.71
N GLY A 64 -1.73 -13.48 -4.22
CA GLY A 64 -1.82 -12.54 -5.33
C GLY A 64 -1.43 -11.14 -4.92
N VAL A 65 -1.74 -10.17 -5.80
CA VAL A 65 -1.31 -8.78 -5.62
C VAL A 65 -2.47 -7.79 -5.77
N TYR A 66 -2.33 -6.65 -5.12
CA TYR A 66 -3.07 -5.43 -5.38
C TYR A 66 -2.09 -4.36 -5.88
N ARG A 67 -2.41 -3.72 -6.99
CA ARG A 67 -1.67 -2.60 -7.55
C ARG A 67 -2.38 -1.31 -7.22
N LYS A 68 -1.67 -0.36 -6.62
CA LYS A 68 -2.18 0.93 -6.15
C LYS A 68 -2.96 1.65 -7.24
N THR A 69 -4.22 1.93 -6.98
CA THR A 69 -5.13 2.56 -7.95
C THR A 69 -4.86 4.06 -8.09
N HIS A 70 -4.71 4.76 -6.98
CA HIS A 70 -4.56 6.21 -6.96
C HIS A 70 -3.09 6.59 -6.77
N ILE A 71 -2.48 7.13 -7.83
CA ILE A 71 -1.06 7.49 -7.84
C ILE A 71 -0.92 9.01 -7.67
N PRO A 72 -0.32 9.49 -6.57
CA PRO A 72 -0.08 10.91 -6.37
C PRO A 72 1.01 11.45 -7.31
N ASP A 73 0.95 12.76 -7.57
CA ASP A 73 1.98 13.49 -8.28
C ASP A 73 2.04 14.90 -7.72
N ASP A 74 2.86 15.09 -6.70
CA ASP A 74 3.01 16.35 -6.01
C ASP A 74 4.45 16.53 -5.55
N HIS A 75 4.74 17.67 -4.95
CA HIS A 75 6.04 17.97 -4.39
C HIS A 75 6.45 16.92 -3.35
N TYR A 76 7.62 16.31 -3.52
CA TYR A 76 8.12 15.15 -2.76
C TYR A 76 7.31 13.84 -2.90
N TYR A 77 6.33 13.79 -3.81
CA TYR A 77 5.54 12.60 -4.14
C TYR A 77 5.46 12.42 -5.64
N GLN A 78 6.60 12.15 -6.28
CA GLN A 78 6.73 12.01 -7.74
C GLN A 78 6.36 10.59 -8.21
N GLU A 79 5.28 10.03 -7.65
CA GLU A 79 4.92 8.63 -7.91
C GLU A 79 4.50 8.37 -9.36
N LYS A 80 3.86 9.33 -10.04
CA LYS A 80 3.49 9.17 -11.46
C LYS A 80 4.69 9.05 -12.41
N PHE A 81 5.87 9.47 -11.97
CA PHE A 81 7.10 9.22 -12.72
C PHE A 81 7.49 7.74 -12.72
N TYR A 82 7.15 6.99 -11.68
CA TYR A 82 7.57 5.61 -11.46
C TYR A 82 6.47 4.59 -11.73
N PHE A 83 5.21 4.92 -11.42
CA PHE A 83 4.14 3.93 -11.36
C PHE A 83 3.01 4.21 -12.33
N THR A 84 2.58 3.16 -12.99
CA THR A 84 1.31 3.11 -13.72
C THR A 84 0.17 2.95 -12.70
N PRO A 85 -1.00 3.59 -12.89
CA PRO A 85 -2.19 3.30 -12.11
C PRO A 85 -2.53 1.80 -12.12
N GLY A 86 -2.92 1.28 -10.97
CA GLY A 86 -3.22 -0.14 -10.80
C GLY A 86 -4.37 -0.62 -11.66
N ASP A 87 -4.27 -1.86 -12.13
CA ASP A 87 -5.21 -2.53 -13.02
C ASP A 87 -5.92 -3.74 -12.38
N THR A 88 -5.68 -3.98 -11.08
CA THR A 88 -6.22 -5.14 -10.37
C THR A 88 -7.64 -4.94 -9.83
N GLY A 89 -8.15 -3.71 -9.79
CA GLY A 89 -9.31 -3.36 -8.98
C GLY A 89 -9.01 -3.46 -7.48
N PHE A 90 -9.96 -3.03 -6.65
CA PHE A 90 -9.88 -3.24 -5.21
C PHE A 90 -10.10 -4.73 -4.90
N LYS A 91 -9.46 -5.22 -3.84
CA LYS A 91 -9.46 -6.66 -3.51
C LYS A 91 -9.65 -6.91 -2.03
N VAL A 92 -10.34 -8.00 -1.75
CA VAL A 92 -10.43 -8.62 -0.43
C VAL A 92 -9.92 -10.04 -0.53
N TRP A 93 -9.02 -10.42 0.37
CA TRP A 93 -8.45 -11.77 0.43
C TRP A 93 -9.06 -12.54 1.60
N ASN A 94 -9.50 -13.75 1.30
CA ASN A 94 -9.99 -14.68 2.31
C ASN A 94 -8.80 -15.43 2.92
N THR A 95 -8.18 -14.83 3.91
CA THR A 95 -6.98 -15.35 4.57
C THR A 95 -7.35 -16.35 5.67
N ARG A 96 -6.35 -17.04 6.20
CA ARG A 96 -6.53 -17.95 7.35
C ARG A 96 -7.20 -17.26 8.55
N TRP A 97 -6.97 -15.96 8.76
CA TRP A 97 -7.42 -15.24 9.97
C TRP A 97 -8.61 -14.30 9.73
N GLY A 98 -9.15 -14.29 8.53
CA GLY A 98 -10.29 -13.45 8.19
C GLY A 98 -10.14 -12.79 6.82
N ARG A 99 -11.15 -12.01 6.45
CA ARG A 99 -11.17 -11.30 5.15
C ARG A 99 -10.52 -9.95 5.27
N VAL A 100 -9.40 -9.77 4.56
CA VAL A 100 -8.52 -8.59 4.63
C VAL A 100 -8.62 -7.79 3.34
N GLY A 101 -8.97 -6.51 3.44
CA GLY A 101 -8.85 -5.53 2.36
C GLY A 101 -7.59 -4.68 2.53
N VAL A 102 -6.89 -4.37 1.44
CA VAL A 102 -5.68 -3.51 1.49
C VAL A 102 -5.75 -2.43 0.43
N GLY A 103 -5.64 -1.17 0.85
CA GLY A 103 -5.35 -0.03 -0.01
C GLY A 103 -3.95 0.50 0.28
N ILE A 104 -3.32 1.19 -0.67
CA ILE A 104 -1.94 1.67 -0.51
C ILE A 104 -1.95 3.20 -0.39
N CYS A 105 -1.48 3.73 0.74
CA CYS A 105 -1.17 5.14 0.97
C CYS A 105 -2.28 6.08 0.45
N TRP A 106 -2.07 6.72 -0.71
CA TRP A 106 -3.00 7.71 -1.28
C TRP A 106 -4.41 7.18 -1.56
N ASP A 107 -4.60 5.86 -1.72
CA ASP A 107 -5.92 5.23 -1.79
C ASP A 107 -6.80 5.56 -0.57
N GLN A 108 -6.17 5.84 0.58
CA GLN A 108 -6.86 6.19 1.82
C GLN A 108 -7.68 7.48 1.77
N TRP A 109 -7.40 8.37 0.81
CA TRP A 109 -8.15 9.62 0.66
C TRP A 109 -9.44 9.46 -0.15
N PHE A 110 -9.63 8.30 -0.79
CA PHE A 110 -10.75 7.99 -1.66
C PHE A 110 -11.74 7.07 -0.92
N PRO A 111 -12.95 7.56 -0.57
CA PRO A 111 -13.95 6.76 0.14
C PRO A 111 -14.34 5.48 -0.59
N GLU A 112 -14.24 5.48 -1.92
CA GLU A 112 -14.54 4.36 -2.79
C GLU A 112 -13.67 3.16 -2.47
N THR A 113 -12.39 3.35 -2.14
CA THR A 113 -11.46 2.26 -1.79
C THR A 113 -11.97 1.49 -0.58
N ALA A 114 -12.25 2.18 0.52
CA ALA A 114 -12.75 1.54 1.74
C ALA A 114 -14.15 0.94 1.53
N ARG A 115 -15.04 1.66 0.83
CA ARG A 115 -16.41 1.21 0.61
C ARG A 115 -16.49 -0.04 -0.28
N CYS A 116 -15.74 -0.09 -1.37
CA CYS A 116 -15.69 -1.27 -2.24
C CYS A 116 -15.20 -2.49 -1.49
N MET A 117 -14.10 -2.38 -0.74
CA MET A 117 -13.58 -3.50 0.05
C MET A 117 -14.55 -3.93 1.16
N ALA A 118 -15.24 -3.00 1.80
CA ALA A 118 -16.26 -3.34 2.81
C ALA A 118 -17.46 -4.08 2.19
N LEU A 119 -17.92 -3.64 1.01
CA LEU A 119 -19.00 -4.33 0.26
C LEU A 119 -18.59 -5.71 -0.23
N GLU A 120 -17.30 -5.92 -0.55
CA GLU A 120 -16.73 -7.24 -0.85
C GLU A 120 -16.55 -8.10 0.40
N GLY A 121 -16.87 -7.56 1.56
CA GLY A 121 -16.92 -8.28 2.82
C GLY A 121 -15.60 -8.27 3.60
N ALA A 122 -14.76 -7.28 3.45
CA ALA A 122 -13.58 -7.12 4.30
C ALA A 122 -13.98 -7.02 5.78
N GLU A 123 -13.28 -7.76 6.62
CA GLU A 123 -13.43 -7.75 8.08
C GLU A 123 -12.41 -6.82 8.76
N ILE A 124 -11.35 -6.46 8.03
CA ILE A 124 -10.38 -5.44 8.39
C ILE A 124 -9.84 -4.77 7.14
N LEU A 125 -9.57 -3.47 7.23
CA LEU A 125 -8.92 -2.66 6.19
C LEU A 125 -7.51 -2.28 6.63
N LEU A 126 -6.52 -2.52 5.78
CA LEU A 126 -5.11 -2.19 6.03
C LEU A 126 -4.61 -1.17 5.02
N TYR A 127 -3.86 -0.16 5.51
CA TYR A 127 -3.27 0.88 4.67
C TYR A 127 -1.78 1.06 5.00
N PRO A 128 -0.87 0.36 4.31
CA PRO A 128 0.54 0.72 4.33
C PRO A 128 0.73 2.09 3.69
N THR A 129 1.44 2.99 4.39
CA THR A 129 1.44 4.43 4.07
C THR A 129 2.85 5.01 4.19
N ALA A 130 3.16 5.98 3.34
CA ALA A 130 4.39 6.76 3.36
C ALA A 130 4.10 8.25 3.14
N ILE A 131 3.36 8.87 4.05
CA ILE A 131 3.12 10.32 4.07
C ILE A 131 3.98 11.00 5.14
N GLY A 132 4.20 12.31 4.97
CA GLY A 132 4.92 13.15 5.92
C GLY A 132 4.25 14.51 6.09
N SER A 133 4.81 15.33 6.97
CA SER A 133 4.50 16.75 7.03
C SER A 133 5.37 17.46 6.00
N GLU A 134 4.75 18.00 4.98
CA GLU A 134 5.44 18.72 3.91
C GLU A 134 5.75 20.14 4.38
N PRO A 135 7.02 20.57 4.39
CA PRO A 135 7.38 21.92 4.82
C PRO A 135 6.69 23.03 4.01
N ILE A 136 6.37 22.74 2.74
CA ILE A 136 5.73 23.67 1.82
C ILE A 136 4.27 24.02 2.22
N LEU A 137 3.60 23.12 2.94
CA LEU A 137 2.19 23.33 3.33
C LEU A 137 2.06 24.05 4.68
N ASP A 138 3.13 24.11 5.46
CA ASP A 138 3.17 24.69 6.82
C ASP A 138 1.96 24.25 7.67
N CYS A 139 1.59 22.98 7.58
CA CYS A 139 0.46 22.43 8.30
C CYS A 139 0.72 21.01 8.79
N ASP A 140 0.14 20.69 9.95
CA ASP A 140 0.10 19.31 10.45
C ASP A 140 -1.09 18.57 9.82
N SER A 141 -0.80 17.66 8.89
CA SER A 141 -1.81 16.84 8.21
C SER A 141 -2.33 15.66 9.04
N MET A 142 -1.69 15.33 10.16
CA MET A 142 -2.03 14.15 10.97
C MET A 142 -3.47 14.17 11.50
N PRO A 143 -4.03 15.29 12.00
CA PRO A 143 -5.42 15.32 12.41
C PRO A 143 -6.42 15.07 11.28
N HIS A 144 -6.13 15.56 10.07
CA HIS A 144 -6.95 15.29 8.89
C HIS A 144 -6.88 13.81 8.49
N TRP A 145 -5.69 13.26 8.40
CA TRP A 145 -5.47 11.85 8.11
C TRP A 145 -6.24 10.94 9.07
N ARG A 146 -6.12 11.19 10.39
CA ARG A 146 -6.84 10.44 11.43
C ARG A 146 -8.36 10.50 11.24
N ARG A 147 -8.92 11.66 10.92
CA ARG A 147 -10.37 11.80 10.68
C ARG A 147 -10.83 11.00 9.47
N CYS A 148 -10.05 11.00 8.39
CA CYS A 148 -10.37 10.19 7.21
C CYS A 148 -10.40 8.70 7.56
N MET A 149 -9.38 8.19 8.26
CA MET A 149 -9.33 6.80 8.68
C MET A 149 -10.50 6.42 9.61
N GLN A 150 -10.82 7.27 10.58
CA GLN A 150 -11.96 7.09 11.47
C GLN A 150 -13.29 7.13 10.70
N GLY A 151 -13.41 8.02 9.72
CA GLY A 151 -14.57 8.12 8.83
C GLY A 151 -14.80 6.82 8.05
N HIS A 152 -13.76 6.24 7.47
CA HIS A 152 -13.85 4.97 6.74
C HIS A 152 -14.23 3.81 7.67
N ALA A 153 -13.60 3.72 8.84
CA ALA A 153 -13.93 2.69 9.81
C ALA A 153 -15.37 2.80 10.31
N GLY A 154 -15.79 4.02 10.69
CA GLY A 154 -17.12 4.27 11.24
C GLY A 154 -18.24 4.09 10.21
N SER A 155 -18.07 4.61 8.98
CA SER A 155 -19.10 4.54 7.93
C SER A 155 -19.28 3.14 7.35
N ASN A 156 -18.28 2.28 7.47
CA ASN A 156 -18.32 0.89 6.98
C ASN A 156 -18.50 -0.14 8.09
N LEU A 157 -18.39 0.25 9.36
CA LEU A 157 -18.41 -0.63 10.54
C LEU A 157 -17.35 -1.74 10.44
N VAL A 158 -16.17 -1.39 9.92
CA VAL A 158 -15.04 -2.30 9.71
C VAL A 158 -13.80 -1.70 10.39
N PRO A 159 -13.07 -2.48 11.22
CA PRO A 159 -11.79 -2.05 11.76
C PRO A 159 -10.82 -1.63 10.66
N LEU A 160 -10.02 -0.59 10.96
CA LEU A 160 -9.01 -0.10 10.03
C LEU A 160 -7.69 0.10 10.78
N ALA A 161 -6.61 -0.37 10.18
CA ALA A 161 -5.25 -0.11 10.65
C ALA A 161 -4.42 0.51 9.51
N ALA A 162 -3.71 1.58 9.84
CA ALA A 162 -2.79 2.24 8.92
C ALA A 162 -1.41 2.35 9.57
N ALA A 163 -0.39 1.91 8.84
CA ALA A 163 1.00 2.01 9.27
C ALA A 163 1.72 3.03 8.39
N ASN A 164 2.30 4.05 9.00
CA ASN A 164 3.05 5.07 8.29
C ASN A 164 4.56 4.94 8.53
N ARG A 165 5.36 5.41 7.60
CA ARG A 165 6.80 5.59 7.78
C ARG A 165 7.09 6.54 8.94
N ILE A 166 8.25 6.38 9.55
CA ILE A 166 8.77 7.25 10.62
C ILE A 166 10.16 7.77 10.23
N GLY A 167 10.62 8.78 10.94
CA GLY A 167 11.94 9.38 10.77
C GLY A 167 11.90 10.70 10.02
N VAL A 168 13.09 11.21 9.68
CA VAL A 168 13.31 12.45 8.94
C VAL A 168 14.09 12.12 7.67
N GLU A 169 13.64 12.64 6.55
CA GLU A 169 14.32 12.55 5.26
C GLU A 169 14.69 13.96 4.80
N THR A 170 15.92 14.12 4.32
CA THR A 170 16.38 15.36 3.71
C THR A 170 16.39 15.19 2.21
N VAL A 171 15.78 16.11 1.48
CA VAL A 171 15.81 16.18 0.01
C VAL A 171 16.65 17.37 -0.37
N GLU A 172 17.68 17.17 -1.22
CA GLU A 172 18.57 18.21 -1.73
C GLU A 172 17.97 18.93 -2.94
#